data_13c2ed1570e0312cee422e322595d4a2
#
_entry.id   13c2ed1570e0312cee422e322595d4a2
#
_cell.length_a   1.000
_cell.length_b   1.000
_cell.length_c   1.000
_cell.angle_alpha   90.00
_cell.angle_beta   90.00
_cell.angle_gamma   90.00
#
_symmetry.space_group_name_H-M   'P 1'
#
loop_
_entity.id
_entity.type
_entity.pdbx_description
1 polymer ?
#
loop_
_entity_poly.entity_id
_entity_poly.type
_entity_poly.pdbx_seq_one_letter_code
_entity_poly.pdbx_strand_id
1 'polypeptide(L)'
;NRRNPDHLLSHGADNGRSDPSPGRHQYTHTARYPLNRTLMETRHLNLDYGYYSDRSELPEEDRHLLEAAAKACSTAYAPYSDFRVGAAVRFDDGEILTSSNQESEAFPSGICAERGLLYFVQANRPQKKIRTLAIVSSPAPTECTPCGACRQVIADTEQRQKTPIRILMGGSRSTIVVESAQSLLPFRFTLTPTKD
;
A
#
# COMPACT_ATOMS: atom_id res chain seq x y z
N ASN A 1 6.62 -53.90 27.78
CA ASN A 1 6.90 -53.94 29.23
C ASN A 1 6.84 -52.55 29.83
N ARG A 2 5.68 -52.27 30.52
CA ARG A 2 5.59 -51.67 31.87
C ARG A 2 6.24 -50.27 31.99
N ARG A 3 5.66 -49.21 32.55
CA ARG A 3 4.44 -48.92 33.34
C ARG A 3 4.35 -47.38 33.44
N ASN A 4 3.14 -46.88 33.41
CA ASN A 4 2.73 -45.63 34.05
C ASN A 4 2.82 -45.79 35.59
N PRO A 5 2.91 -44.77 36.45
CA PRO A 5 1.75 -43.92 36.72
C PRO A 5 2.02 -42.45 37.16
N ASP A 6 1.01 -41.65 36.97
CA ASP A 6 0.41 -40.61 37.83
C ASP A 6 1.28 -39.70 38.69
N HIS A 7 1.20 -38.37 38.39
CA HIS A 7 1.05 -37.40 39.47
C HIS A 7 0.05 -36.30 39.08
N LEU A 8 -1.12 -36.44 39.65
CA LEU A 8 -2.10 -35.39 39.88
C LEU A 8 -1.49 -34.31 40.79
N LEU A 9 -1.58 -33.04 40.42
CA LEU A 9 -1.81 -31.95 41.35
C LEU A 9 -2.70 -30.89 40.67
N SER A 10 -3.91 -30.87 41.15
CA SER A 10 -4.88 -29.81 41.04
C SER A 10 -4.39 -28.56 41.77
N HIS A 11 -4.51 -27.40 41.21
CA HIS A 11 -4.99 -26.17 41.84
C HIS A 11 -5.29 -25.14 40.75
N GLY A 12 -6.44 -24.79 40.61
CA GLY A 12 -7.30 -23.77 40.41
C GLY A 12 -6.78 -22.35 40.65
N ALA A 13 -7.00 -21.50 39.71
CA ALA A 13 -7.42 -20.12 39.90
C ALA A 13 -7.79 -19.56 38.54
N ASP A 14 -9.04 -19.36 38.38
CA ASP A 14 -9.68 -18.47 37.43
C ASP A 14 -9.09 -17.07 37.59
N ASN A 15 -8.37 -16.57 36.56
CA ASN A 15 -8.03 -15.16 36.46
C ASN A 15 -8.49 -14.69 35.11
N GLY A 16 -9.71 -14.18 35.11
CA GLY A 16 -10.26 -13.38 33.99
C GLY A 16 -9.30 -12.28 33.56
N ARG A 17 -8.60 -12.51 32.49
CA ARG A 17 -7.95 -11.45 31.71
C ARG A 17 -8.87 -11.04 30.58
N SER A 18 -9.59 -9.96 30.85
CA SER A 18 -10.20 -9.13 29.82
C SER A 18 -9.11 -8.70 28.84
N ASP A 19 -9.25 -9.13 27.59
CA ASP A 19 -8.45 -8.72 26.45
C ASP A 19 -8.63 -7.21 26.25
N PRO A 20 -7.60 -6.36 26.36
CA PRO A 20 -7.74 -4.95 26.08
C PRO A 20 -7.76 -4.79 24.56
N SER A 21 -8.90 -4.34 24.05
CA SER A 21 -9.04 -3.81 22.69
C SER A 21 -7.81 -2.99 22.32
N PRO A 22 -7.26 -3.10 21.08
CA PRO A 22 -6.13 -2.29 20.66
C PRO A 22 -6.56 -0.82 20.66
N GLY A 23 -6.14 -0.12 21.71
CA GLY A 23 -6.32 1.31 21.83
C GLY A 23 -5.69 2.00 20.62
N ARG A 24 -6.42 2.93 20.03
CA ARG A 24 -5.90 3.86 19.02
C ARG A 24 -4.66 4.52 19.61
N HIS A 25 -3.49 4.14 19.14
CA HIS A 25 -2.27 4.88 19.41
C HIS A 25 -2.38 6.24 18.73
N GLN A 26 -2.89 7.21 19.48
CA GLN A 26 -2.68 8.61 19.13
C GLN A 26 -1.21 8.91 19.41
N TYR A 27 -0.40 8.94 18.36
CA TYR A 27 0.94 9.48 18.44
C TYR A 27 0.84 11.00 18.64
N THR A 28 0.66 11.43 19.87
CA THR A 28 0.89 12.81 20.25
C THR A 28 2.40 13.01 20.43
N HIS A 29 3.10 13.28 19.33
CA HIS A 29 4.48 13.75 19.41
C HIS A 29 4.50 15.17 19.99
N THR A 30 4.52 15.26 21.31
CA THR A 30 4.89 16.49 22.02
C THR A 30 6.38 16.49 22.41
N ALA A 31 7.26 16.08 21.53
CA ALA A 31 8.67 16.40 21.66
C ALA A 31 8.83 17.87 21.25
N ARG A 32 8.61 18.77 22.20
CA ARG A 32 8.96 20.18 22.04
C ARG A 32 10.49 20.30 22.14
N TYR A 33 11.19 20.13 21.01
CA TYR A 33 12.53 20.71 20.91
C TYR A 33 12.36 22.23 21.01
N PRO A 34 13.15 22.94 21.85
CA PRO A 34 13.14 24.39 21.86
C PRO A 34 13.77 24.90 20.57
N LEU A 35 12.91 24.98 19.53
CA LEU A 35 13.31 25.61 18.28
C LEU A 35 13.44 27.10 18.53
N ASN A 36 14.59 27.67 18.21
CA ASN A 36 14.77 29.12 18.18
C ASN A 36 13.81 29.68 17.11
N ARG A 37 12.61 30.10 17.55
CA ARG A 37 11.48 30.50 16.70
C ARG A 37 11.75 31.73 15.83
N THR A 38 12.86 32.39 16.02
CA THR A 38 13.14 33.69 15.40
C THR A 38 13.52 33.59 13.91
N LEU A 39 13.82 32.39 13.38
CA LEU A 39 14.27 32.19 12.00
C LEU A 39 13.51 31.09 11.25
N MET A 40 12.50 30.45 11.88
CA MET A 40 11.76 29.35 11.26
C MET A 40 10.36 29.82 10.82
N GLU A 41 10.11 29.78 9.53
CA GLU A 41 8.77 29.91 8.95
C GLU A 41 8.09 28.55 8.94
N THR A 42 6.91 28.48 9.55
CA THR A 42 6.07 27.26 9.47
C THR A 42 5.23 27.30 8.20
N ARG A 43 5.39 26.29 7.34
CA ARG A 43 4.57 26.11 6.15
C ARG A 43 3.67 24.88 6.32
N HIS A 44 2.47 24.92 5.76
CA HIS A 44 1.51 23.85 5.81
C HIS A 44 1.36 23.21 4.45
N LEU A 45 1.24 21.88 4.44
CA LEU A 45 0.92 21.10 3.25
C LEU A 45 -0.47 20.50 3.45
N ASN A 46 -1.39 20.79 2.53
CA ASN A 46 -2.71 20.19 2.51
C ASN A 46 -2.71 19.03 1.53
N LEU A 47 -3.39 17.94 1.88
CA LEU A 47 -3.55 16.76 1.06
C LEU A 47 -5.04 16.51 0.86
N ASP A 48 -5.50 16.58 -0.38
CA ASP A 48 -6.85 16.23 -0.77
C ASP A 48 -6.91 14.79 -1.28
N TYR A 49 -7.89 14.01 -0.80
CA TYR A 49 -8.15 12.66 -1.28
C TYR A 49 -9.64 12.37 -1.27
N GLY A 50 -10.09 11.53 -2.20
CA GLY A 50 -11.43 10.96 -2.20
C GLY A 50 -11.51 9.77 -1.25
N TYR A 51 -12.65 9.63 -0.57
CA TYR A 51 -12.96 8.45 0.23
C TYR A 51 -14.36 7.95 -0.13
N TYR A 52 -14.41 6.72 -0.60
CA TYR A 52 -15.65 6.01 -0.87
C TYR A 52 -15.87 4.96 0.22
N SER A 53 -16.98 5.05 0.93
CA SER A 53 -17.34 4.13 2.01
C SER A 53 -17.78 2.76 1.49
N ASP A 54 -18.27 2.75 0.26
CA ASP A 54 -18.66 1.54 -0.46
C ASP A 54 -18.17 1.57 -1.91
N ARG A 55 -17.65 0.46 -2.39
CA ARG A 55 -17.13 0.34 -3.76
C ARG A 55 -18.20 0.56 -4.83
N SER A 56 -19.48 0.35 -4.50
CA SER A 56 -20.59 0.60 -5.44
C SER A 56 -20.73 2.07 -5.82
N GLU A 57 -20.20 2.99 -5.00
CA GLU A 57 -20.20 4.44 -5.24
C GLU A 57 -19.14 4.86 -6.28
N LEU A 58 -18.16 3.99 -6.57
CA LEU A 58 -17.11 4.26 -7.56
C LEU A 58 -17.64 4.19 -9.00
N PRO A 59 -17.01 4.93 -9.93
CA PRO A 59 -17.22 4.72 -11.35
C PRO A 59 -17.00 3.25 -11.75
N GLU A 60 -17.76 2.77 -12.72
CA GLU A 60 -17.70 1.37 -13.17
C GLU A 60 -16.28 0.95 -13.57
N GLU A 61 -15.58 1.81 -14.30
CA GLU A 61 -14.21 1.55 -14.74
C GLU A 61 -13.23 1.39 -13.57
N ASP A 62 -13.43 2.10 -12.45
CA ASP A 62 -12.60 2.00 -11.25
C ASP A 62 -12.92 0.70 -10.48
N ARG A 63 -14.20 0.31 -10.43
CA ARG A 63 -14.60 -0.99 -9.85
C ARG A 63 -13.97 -2.15 -10.58
N HIS A 64 -14.04 -2.16 -11.92
CA HIS A 64 -13.42 -3.21 -12.75
C HIS A 64 -11.91 -3.28 -12.56
N LEU A 65 -11.24 -2.13 -12.40
CA LEU A 65 -9.79 -2.13 -12.15
C LEU A 65 -9.45 -2.69 -10.77
N LEU A 66 -10.23 -2.36 -9.73
CA LEU A 66 -10.08 -2.95 -8.39
C LEU A 66 -10.34 -4.45 -8.39
N GLU A 67 -11.31 -4.94 -9.17
CA GLU A 67 -11.57 -6.36 -9.33
C GLU A 67 -10.42 -7.09 -10.02
N ALA A 68 -9.82 -6.46 -11.05
CA ALA A 68 -8.64 -7.01 -11.71
C ALA A 68 -7.44 -7.11 -10.75
N ALA A 69 -7.22 -6.08 -9.92
CA ALA A 69 -6.21 -6.11 -8.87
C ALA A 69 -6.50 -7.20 -7.83
N ALA A 70 -7.77 -7.37 -7.42
CA ALA A 70 -8.17 -8.40 -6.45
C ALA A 70 -7.93 -9.81 -6.99
N LYS A 71 -8.23 -10.08 -8.27
CA LYS A 71 -7.91 -11.36 -8.92
C LYS A 71 -6.40 -11.64 -8.91
N ALA A 72 -5.58 -10.61 -9.11
CA ALA A 72 -4.13 -10.77 -9.11
C ALA A 72 -3.57 -11.23 -7.75
N CYS A 73 -4.26 -11.01 -6.63
CA CYS A 73 -3.84 -11.55 -5.32
C CYS A 73 -3.67 -13.09 -5.34
N SER A 74 -4.41 -13.81 -6.21
CA SER A 74 -4.32 -15.27 -6.31
C SER A 74 -2.97 -15.77 -6.81
N THR A 75 -2.21 -14.94 -7.52
CA THR A 75 -0.87 -15.25 -8.04
C THR A 75 0.26 -14.75 -7.15
N ALA A 76 -0.07 -14.15 -6.01
CA ALA A 76 0.93 -13.67 -5.06
C ALA A 76 1.70 -14.84 -4.44
N TYR A 77 3.01 -14.71 -4.40
CA TYR A 77 3.88 -15.61 -3.66
C TYR A 77 4.25 -14.96 -2.32
N ALA A 78 3.51 -15.33 -1.27
CA ALA A 78 3.64 -14.73 0.04
C ALA A 78 3.73 -15.79 1.18
N PRO A 79 4.73 -16.72 1.11
CA PRO A 79 4.83 -17.82 2.06
C PRO A 79 5.26 -17.38 3.47
N TYR A 80 5.81 -16.18 3.62
CA TYR A 80 6.36 -15.69 4.89
C TYR A 80 5.36 -14.83 5.66
N SER A 81 4.62 -13.96 4.95
CA SER A 81 3.70 -13.00 5.57
C SER A 81 2.23 -13.43 5.47
N ASP A 82 1.89 -14.29 4.53
CA ASP A 82 0.53 -14.59 4.05
C ASP A 82 -0.25 -13.32 3.63
N PHE A 83 0.46 -12.21 3.42
CA PHE A 83 -0.12 -10.95 2.98
C PHE A 83 0.00 -10.81 1.46
N ARG A 84 -1.10 -11.07 0.77
CA ARG A 84 -1.17 -11.08 -0.69
C ARG A 84 -1.63 -9.74 -1.21
N VAL A 85 -0.86 -9.13 -2.09
CA VAL A 85 -1.18 -7.85 -2.71
C VAL A 85 -1.32 -8.05 -4.21
N GLY A 86 -2.37 -7.47 -4.77
CA GLY A 86 -2.58 -7.37 -6.19
C GLY A 86 -2.58 -5.91 -6.64
N ALA A 87 -2.01 -5.66 -7.79
CA ALA A 87 -2.02 -4.37 -8.45
C ALA A 87 -2.52 -4.50 -9.90
N ALA A 88 -3.22 -3.48 -10.37
CA ALA A 88 -3.67 -3.37 -11.76
C ALA A 88 -3.45 -1.96 -12.27
N VAL A 89 -2.96 -1.81 -13.50
CA VAL A 89 -2.92 -0.54 -14.21
C VAL A 89 -3.89 -0.57 -15.38
N ARG A 90 -4.55 0.57 -15.63
CA ARG A 90 -5.31 0.83 -16.84
C ARG A 90 -4.58 1.90 -17.63
N PHE A 91 -4.31 1.62 -18.89
CA PHE A 91 -3.73 2.56 -19.83
C PHE A 91 -4.77 3.49 -20.44
N ASP A 92 -4.30 4.51 -21.14
CA ASP A 92 -5.15 5.49 -21.86
C ASP A 92 -5.98 4.86 -22.99
N ASP A 93 -5.54 3.72 -23.55
CA ASP A 93 -6.28 2.93 -24.56
C ASP A 93 -7.24 1.89 -23.94
N GLY A 94 -7.34 1.82 -22.61
CA GLY A 94 -8.23 0.90 -21.89
C GLY A 94 -7.64 -0.48 -21.59
N GLU A 95 -6.46 -0.84 -22.13
CA GLU A 95 -5.78 -2.11 -21.76
C GLU A 95 -5.49 -2.14 -20.26
N ILE A 96 -5.66 -3.33 -19.64
CA ILE A 96 -5.36 -3.56 -18.24
C ILE A 96 -4.24 -4.59 -18.13
N LEU A 97 -3.22 -4.28 -17.32
CA LEU A 97 -2.21 -5.23 -16.85
C LEU A 97 -2.26 -5.37 -15.35
N THR A 98 -1.92 -6.57 -14.86
CA THR A 98 -1.94 -6.89 -13.44
C THR A 98 -0.63 -7.50 -12.98
N SER A 99 -0.35 -7.39 -11.68
CA SER A 99 0.76 -8.06 -11.01
C SER A 99 0.39 -8.36 -9.56
N SER A 100 1.20 -9.18 -8.89
CA SER A 100 1.08 -9.49 -7.48
C SER A 100 2.44 -9.42 -6.78
N ASN A 101 2.45 -9.33 -5.44
CA ASN A 101 3.71 -9.35 -4.70
C ASN A 101 4.37 -10.72 -4.76
N GLN A 102 5.70 -10.68 -4.81
CA GLN A 102 6.56 -11.87 -4.82
C GLN A 102 7.57 -11.74 -3.68
N GLU A 103 7.43 -12.59 -2.67
CA GLU A 103 8.37 -12.66 -1.56
C GLU A 103 9.58 -13.51 -1.93
N SER A 104 10.67 -13.33 -1.21
CA SER A 104 11.91 -14.07 -1.40
C SER A 104 12.51 -14.43 -0.05
N GLU A 105 13.19 -15.56 0.07
CA GLU A 105 13.98 -15.93 1.24
C GLU A 105 15.04 -14.86 1.55
N ALA A 106 15.61 -14.26 0.52
CA ALA A 106 16.40 -13.04 0.63
C ALA A 106 15.46 -11.83 0.60
N PHE A 107 14.92 -11.41 1.74
CA PHE A 107 13.88 -10.38 1.84
C PHE A 107 14.11 -9.11 1.01
N PRO A 108 15.34 -8.57 0.86
CA PRO A 108 15.57 -7.43 -0.02
C PRO A 108 15.26 -7.68 -1.50
N SER A 109 15.23 -8.96 -1.93
CA SER A 109 14.95 -9.35 -3.32
C SER A 109 13.45 -9.46 -3.63
N GLY A 110 12.60 -9.47 -2.61
CA GLY A 110 11.15 -9.46 -2.77
C GLY A 110 10.66 -8.16 -3.42
N ILE A 111 9.52 -8.25 -4.14
CA ILE A 111 8.94 -7.10 -4.83
C ILE A 111 7.45 -6.96 -4.53
N CYS A 112 7.01 -5.73 -4.24
CA CYS A 112 5.59 -5.40 -4.11
C CYS A 112 4.89 -5.45 -5.47
N ALA A 113 3.60 -5.75 -5.47
CA ALA A 113 2.78 -5.87 -6.68
C ALA A 113 2.90 -4.64 -7.59
N GLU A 114 2.73 -3.44 -7.02
CA GLU A 114 2.76 -2.19 -7.74
C GLU A 114 4.15 -1.87 -8.32
N ARG A 115 5.25 -2.16 -7.58
CA ARG A 115 6.61 -1.96 -8.11
C ARG A 115 6.92 -2.91 -9.25
N GLY A 116 6.58 -4.20 -9.09
CA GLY A 116 6.77 -5.20 -10.14
C GLY A 116 6.04 -4.81 -11.42
N LEU A 117 4.77 -4.40 -11.29
CA LEU A 117 3.96 -3.97 -12.41
C LEU A 117 4.52 -2.75 -13.12
N LEU A 118 4.88 -1.70 -12.37
CA LEU A 118 5.38 -0.45 -12.94
C LEU A 118 6.72 -0.64 -13.64
N TYR A 119 7.65 -1.41 -13.07
CA TYR A 119 8.92 -1.72 -13.73
C TYR A 119 8.72 -2.55 -15.01
N PHE A 120 7.82 -3.53 -14.97
CA PHE A 120 7.46 -4.29 -16.17
C PHE A 120 6.91 -3.38 -17.28
N VAL A 121 5.96 -2.50 -16.93
CA VAL A 121 5.38 -1.54 -17.89
C VAL A 121 6.45 -0.62 -18.47
N GLN A 122 7.30 -0.04 -17.63
CA GLN A 122 8.36 0.86 -18.08
C GLN A 122 9.37 0.19 -19.02
N ALA A 123 9.68 -1.09 -18.78
CA ALA A 123 10.62 -1.85 -19.60
C ALA A 123 10.01 -2.38 -20.90
N ASN A 124 8.74 -2.79 -20.88
CA ASN A 124 8.10 -3.52 -21.99
C ASN A 124 7.04 -2.72 -22.74
N ARG A 125 6.55 -1.63 -22.16
CA ARG A 125 5.48 -0.77 -22.71
C ARG A 125 5.82 0.72 -22.56
N PRO A 126 7.05 1.19 -22.90
CA PRO A 126 7.52 2.53 -22.55
C PRO A 126 6.71 3.67 -23.21
N GLN A 127 5.95 3.38 -24.26
CA GLN A 127 5.13 4.36 -24.96
C GLN A 127 3.71 4.47 -24.40
N LYS A 128 3.27 3.52 -23.58
CA LYS A 128 1.92 3.53 -22.99
C LYS A 128 1.89 4.41 -21.75
N LYS A 129 0.80 5.16 -21.62
CA LYS A 129 0.56 5.99 -20.45
C LYS A 129 -0.43 5.31 -19.52
N ILE A 130 -0.06 5.20 -18.25
CA ILE A 130 -0.92 4.70 -17.20
C ILE A 130 -1.87 5.81 -16.79
N ARG A 131 -3.17 5.56 -16.89
CA ARG A 131 -4.22 6.48 -16.44
C ARG A 131 -4.57 6.25 -14.97
N THR A 132 -4.72 4.98 -14.59
CA THR A 132 -5.15 4.62 -13.24
C THR A 132 -4.36 3.40 -12.74
N LEU A 133 -3.97 3.42 -11.47
CA LEU A 133 -3.37 2.30 -10.73
C LEU A 133 -4.30 1.91 -9.59
N ALA A 134 -4.67 0.64 -9.50
CA ALA A 134 -5.40 0.08 -8.36
C ALA A 134 -4.50 -0.87 -7.55
N ILE A 135 -4.63 -0.82 -6.22
CA ILE A 135 -3.89 -1.65 -5.27
C ILE A 135 -4.88 -2.21 -4.26
N VAL A 136 -4.85 -3.51 -4.05
CA VAL A 136 -5.67 -4.21 -3.04
C VAL A 136 -4.84 -5.28 -2.33
N SER A 137 -5.29 -5.71 -1.15
CA SER A 137 -4.69 -6.84 -0.44
C SER A 137 -5.71 -7.94 -0.15
N SER A 138 -5.20 -9.12 0.18
CA SER A 138 -5.97 -10.24 0.72
C SER A 138 -5.15 -10.90 1.83
N PRO A 139 -5.59 -10.86 3.11
CA PRO A 139 -6.78 -10.17 3.59
C PRO A 139 -6.74 -8.63 3.42
N ALA A 140 -7.92 -8.00 3.39
CA ALA A 140 -8.08 -6.56 3.21
C ALA A 140 -8.82 -5.92 4.40
N PRO A 141 -8.23 -5.89 5.61
CA PRO A 141 -8.91 -5.33 6.78
C PRO A 141 -9.12 -3.81 6.66
N THR A 142 -8.25 -3.14 5.94
CA THR A 142 -8.29 -1.69 5.64
C THR A 142 -7.87 -1.47 4.20
N GLU A 143 -7.85 -0.21 3.75
CA GLU A 143 -7.36 0.19 2.45
C GLU A 143 -5.86 -0.15 2.30
N CYS A 144 -5.53 -0.82 1.19
CA CYS A 144 -4.15 -1.21 0.89
C CYS A 144 -3.37 -0.02 0.32
N THR A 145 -2.62 0.66 1.18
CA THR A 145 -1.79 1.80 0.76
C THR A 145 -0.38 1.36 0.36
N PRO A 146 0.23 1.96 -0.68
CA PRO A 146 1.57 1.63 -1.12
C PRO A 146 2.63 2.01 -0.08
N CYS A 147 3.64 1.18 0.11
CA CYS A 147 4.79 1.49 0.97
C CYS A 147 5.62 2.66 0.40
N GLY A 148 6.54 3.21 1.22
CA GLY A 148 7.36 4.37 0.81
C GLY A 148 8.15 4.15 -0.49
N ALA A 149 8.75 2.96 -0.67
CA ALA A 149 9.47 2.62 -1.90
C ALA A 149 8.55 2.57 -3.12
N CYS A 150 7.33 2.04 -2.97
CA CYS A 150 6.35 2.02 -4.03
C CYS A 150 5.84 3.43 -4.38
N ARG A 151 5.63 4.29 -3.38
CA ARG A 151 5.24 5.69 -3.62
C ARG A 151 6.27 6.43 -4.45
N GLN A 152 7.57 6.19 -4.20
CA GLN A 152 8.65 6.76 -5.01
C GLN A 152 8.56 6.29 -6.47
N VAL A 153 8.41 4.98 -6.71
CA VAL A 153 8.34 4.43 -8.07
C VAL A 153 7.08 4.91 -8.82
N ILE A 154 5.94 5.04 -8.13
CA ILE A 154 4.72 5.60 -8.73
C ILE A 154 4.97 7.06 -9.15
N ALA A 155 5.57 7.86 -8.26
CA ALA A 155 5.88 9.27 -8.55
C ALA A 155 6.90 9.42 -9.70
N ASP A 156 7.91 8.56 -9.78
CA ASP A 156 8.88 8.55 -10.88
C ASP A 156 8.22 8.15 -12.22
N THR A 157 7.26 7.21 -12.18
CA THR A 157 6.49 6.80 -13.36
C THR A 157 5.64 7.96 -13.87
N GLU A 158 4.93 8.64 -12.97
CA GLU A 158 4.12 9.81 -13.27
C GLU A 158 4.97 10.92 -13.90
N GLN A 159 6.16 11.17 -13.34
CA GLN A 159 7.10 12.16 -13.88
C GLN A 159 7.57 11.82 -15.29
N ARG A 160 7.92 10.54 -15.55
CA ARG A 160 8.39 10.08 -16.87
C ARG A 160 7.32 10.24 -17.94
N GLN A 161 6.09 9.85 -17.65
CA GLN A 161 4.98 9.95 -18.61
C GLN A 161 4.40 11.35 -18.73
N LYS A 162 4.77 12.29 -17.84
CA LYS A 162 4.33 13.71 -17.79
C LYS A 162 2.81 13.88 -17.71
N THR A 163 2.12 12.89 -17.14
CA THR A 163 0.68 12.91 -16.90
C THR A 163 0.38 12.29 -15.54
N PRO A 164 -0.60 12.82 -14.78
CA PRO A 164 -0.97 12.26 -13.50
C PRO A 164 -1.43 10.80 -13.59
N ILE A 165 -1.20 10.05 -12.52
CA ILE A 165 -1.72 8.70 -12.33
C ILE A 165 -2.73 8.77 -11.19
N ARG A 166 -4.00 8.48 -11.50
CA ARG A 166 -5.04 8.28 -10.49
C ARG A 166 -4.78 6.98 -9.74
N ILE A 167 -4.83 6.99 -8.41
CA ILE A 167 -4.47 5.83 -7.60
C ILE A 167 -5.65 5.44 -6.71
N LEU A 168 -6.07 4.18 -6.83
CA LEU A 168 -7.15 3.57 -6.06
C LEU A 168 -6.52 2.63 -5.04
N MET A 169 -6.75 2.88 -3.77
CA MET A 169 -6.28 2.07 -2.65
C MET A 169 -7.49 1.39 -2.02
N GLY A 170 -7.73 0.12 -2.41
CA GLY A 170 -8.94 -0.60 -2.03
C GLY A 170 -8.80 -1.37 -0.72
N GLY A 171 -9.80 -1.24 0.15
CA GLY A 171 -10.07 -2.09 1.30
C GLY A 171 -11.11 -3.17 0.96
N SER A 172 -11.72 -3.80 1.96
CA SER A 172 -12.78 -4.79 1.75
C SER A 172 -14.06 -4.16 1.19
N ARG A 173 -14.41 -2.94 1.63
CA ARG A 173 -15.58 -2.18 1.19
C ARG A 173 -15.22 -0.79 0.70
N SER A 174 -14.39 -0.10 1.44
CA SER A 174 -13.99 1.28 1.20
C SER A 174 -12.83 1.41 0.21
N THR A 175 -12.65 2.60 -0.32
CA THR A 175 -11.54 2.92 -1.22
C THR A 175 -11.08 4.35 -1.01
N ILE A 176 -9.77 4.54 -0.84
CA ILE A 176 -9.14 5.86 -0.89
C ILE A 176 -8.68 6.11 -2.33
N VAL A 177 -8.88 7.32 -2.80
CA VAL A 177 -8.51 7.75 -4.15
C VAL A 177 -7.70 9.03 -4.08
N VAL A 178 -6.57 9.05 -4.79
CA VAL A 178 -5.79 10.27 -5.04
C VAL A 178 -5.59 10.46 -6.54
N GLU A 179 -5.60 11.69 -6.99
CA GLU A 179 -5.53 12.01 -8.41
C GLU A 179 -4.10 12.07 -8.97
N SER A 180 -3.10 12.00 -8.08
CA SER A 180 -1.68 12.08 -8.45
C SER A 180 -0.81 11.42 -7.39
N ALA A 181 0.29 10.81 -7.82
CA ALA A 181 1.33 10.27 -6.95
C ALA A 181 1.96 11.33 -6.04
N GLN A 182 1.91 12.60 -6.42
CA GLN A 182 2.43 13.71 -5.60
C GLN A 182 1.73 13.79 -4.25
N SER A 183 0.44 13.45 -4.19
CA SER A 183 -0.33 13.39 -2.95
C SER A 183 0.15 12.31 -1.99
N LEU A 184 0.81 11.25 -2.48
CA LEU A 184 1.28 10.12 -1.67
C LEU A 184 2.68 10.30 -1.11
N LEU A 185 3.49 11.21 -1.68
CA LEU A 185 4.88 11.38 -1.29
C LEU A 185 5.29 12.86 -1.33
N PRO A 186 4.85 13.65 -0.35
CA PRO A 186 5.38 14.99 -0.14
C PRO A 186 6.90 14.93 0.04
N PHE A 187 7.63 15.91 -0.53
CA PHE A 187 9.10 15.97 -0.46
C PHE A 187 9.79 14.72 -1.03
N ARG A 188 9.24 14.18 -2.13
CA ARG A 188 9.85 13.03 -2.80
C ARG A 188 11.29 13.30 -3.19
N PHE A 189 12.10 12.27 -3.22
CA PHE A 189 13.44 12.35 -3.79
C PHE A 189 13.35 12.63 -5.30
N THR A 190 14.12 13.60 -5.77
CA THR A 190 14.29 13.92 -7.19
C THR A 190 15.77 14.07 -7.51
N LEU A 191 16.21 13.41 -8.56
CA LEU A 191 17.56 13.63 -9.09
C LEU A 191 17.48 14.82 -10.06
N THR A 192 18.15 15.92 -9.71
CA THR A 192 18.33 17.00 -10.68
C THR A 192 19.49 16.60 -11.59
N PRO A 193 19.27 16.42 -12.91
CA PRO A 193 20.39 16.14 -13.80
C PRO A 193 21.40 17.29 -13.69
N THR A 194 22.65 16.98 -13.39
CA THR A 194 23.74 17.90 -13.61
C THR A 194 23.79 18.12 -15.12
N LYS A 195 23.49 19.32 -15.56
CA LYS A 195 23.75 19.69 -16.97
C LYS A 195 25.26 19.69 -17.13
N ASP A 196 25.78 18.73 -17.91
CA ASP A 196 27.11 18.81 -18.51
C ASP A 196 27.17 19.97 -19.48
#